data_4ce7715ff6e4b2a6cb68a329e38d4e04
#
_entry.id   4ce7715ff6e4b2a6cb68a329e38d4e04
#
_cell.length_a   1.000
_cell.length_b   1.000
_cell.length_c   1.000
_cell.angle_alpha   90.00
_cell.angle_beta   90.00
_cell.angle_gamma   90.00
#
_symmetry.space_group_name_H-M   'P 1'
#
loop_
_entity.id
_entity.type
_entity.pdbx_description
1 polymer ?
#
loop_
_entity_poly.entity_id
_entity_poly.type
_entity_poly.pdbx_seq_one_letter_code
_entity_poly.pdbx_strand_id
1 'polypeptide(L)'
;MKKIILYSAVLLGALQLHAQKPQKIKPVKKFDTKVAEPSDIALNAAKDGFWIVGDGGVLYEVNLDGTIRRQADYQGLDCEGVYAEGKYVYVAEELSRKIKVFDAATLKVARTVTVPYNGARNKGYEGIAFNKTNDRFVVVVEKSPINIFELDKDFKIVNEINLGNIAKDVSAITYYNNSIWLLSDESMMVFRLNPADYTVTGSWKLPILNPEGLTFDAEGNMIVLSDDMQTIYSFTNPEKQQ
;
A
#
# COMPACT_ATOMS: atom_id res chain seq x y z
N MET A 1 62.61 25.68 25.19
CA MET A 1 61.79 24.63 24.57
C MET A 1 60.38 25.18 24.33
N LYS A 2 60.03 25.55 23.09
CA LYS A 2 58.69 26.07 22.76
C LYS A 2 57.79 24.87 22.36
N LYS A 3 56.68 24.63 23.06
CA LYS A 3 55.68 23.63 22.70
C LYS A 3 54.78 24.21 21.64
N ILE A 4 54.75 23.57 20.46
CA ILE A 4 53.82 23.88 19.39
C ILE A 4 52.56 22.99 19.65
N ILE A 5 51.41 23.64 19.90
CA ILE A 5 50.11 22.98 20.00
C ILE A 5 49.48 23.02 18.62
N LEU A 6 49.34 21.85 18.01
CA LEU A 6 48.62 21.67 16.73
C LEU A 6 47.12 21.55 17.05
N TYR A 7 46.35 22.53 16.60
CA TYR A 7 44.87 22.41 16.60
C TYR A 7 44.43 21.72 15.31
N SER A 8 43.93 20.48 15.47
CA SER A 8 43.27 19.78 14.37
C SER A 8 41.79 20.27 14.32
N ALA A 9 41.48 21.08 13.30
CA ALA A 9 40.11 21.46 13.00
C ALA A 9 39.43 20.27 12.31
N VAL A 10 38.49 19.61 13.01
CA VAL A 10 37.59 18.62 12.42
C VAL A 10 36.50 19.42 11.70
N LEU A 11 36.52 19.47 10.38
CA LEU A 11 35.41 19.95 9.57
C LEU A 11 34.31 18.86 9.60
N LEU A 12 33.28 19.04 10.43
CA LEU A 12 32.02 18.33 10.26
C LEU A 12 31.30 18.89 9.04
N GLY A 13 31.42 18.22 7.92
CA GLY A 13 30.59 18.45 6.76
C GLY A 13 29.16 18.01 7.06
N ALA A 14 28.28 18.96 7.39
CA ALA A 14 26.85 18.71 7.42
C ALA A 14 26.39 18.37 6.00
N LEU A 15 26.16 17.08 5.72
CA LEU A 15 25.40 16.63 4.55
C LEU A 15 23.98 17.19 4.70
N GLN A 16 23.72 18.33 4.07
CA GLN A 16 22.35 18.80 3.88
C GLN A 16 21.68 17.80 2.92
N LEU A 17 20.89 16.89 3.45
CA LEU A 17 19.90 16.17 2.66
C LEU A 17 18.92 17.24 2.11
N HIS A 18 19.17 17.70 0.89
CA HIS A 18 18.19 18.46 0.14
C HIS A 18 17.03 17.50 -0.11
N ALA A 19 15.91 17.71 0.55
CA ALA A 19 14.67 17.05 0.22
C ALA A 19 14.36 17.36 -1.26
N GLN A 20 14.66 16.43 -2.13
CA GLN A 20 14.41 16.57 -3.58
C GLN A 20 12.89 16.72 -3.75
N LYS A 21 12.44 17.77 -4.47
CA LYS A 21 11.00 17.94 -4.73
C LYS A 21 10.46 16.68 -5.39
N PRO A 22 9.29 16.14 -4.95
CA PRO A 22 8.72 14.95 -5.53
C PRO A 22 8.57 15.09 -7.05
N GLN A 23 9.07 14.12 -7.78
CA GLN A 23 8.94 14.08 -9.23
C GLN A 23 7.47 13.86 -9.61
N LYS A 24 6.95 14.64 -10.57
CA LYS A 24 5.61 14.42 -11.12
C LYS A 24 5.68 13.34 -12.19
N ILE A 25 4.85 12.31 -12.03
CA ILE A 25 4.70 11.25 -13.03
C ILE A 25 3.32 11.33 -13.69
N LYS A 26 3.17 10.68 -14.84
CA LYS A 26 1.90 10.69 -15.61
C LYS A 26 1.53 9.26 -15.98
N PRO A 27 0.23 8.93 -15.98
CA PRO A 27 -0.23 7.62 -16.43
C PRO A 27 0.04 7.45 -17.94
N VAL A 28 0.37 6.22 -18.34
CA VAL A 28 0.58 5.83 -19.73
C VAL A 28 -0.64 5.13 -20.31
N LYS A 29 -1.50 4.56 -19.44
CA LYS A 29 -2.78 3.92 -19.80
C LYS A 29 -3.80 4.15 -18.69
N LYS A 30 -5.08 4.02 -19.05
CA LYS A 30 -6.18 3.99 -18.08
C LYS A 30 -7.29 3.06 -18.58
N PHE A 31 -7.99 2.46 -17.64
CA PHE A 31 -9.11 1.55 -17.89
C PHE A 31 -10.22 1.86 -16.89
N ASP A 32 -11.44 2.01 -17.35
CA ASP A 32 -12.57 2.19 -16.43
C ASP A 32 -12.95 0.84 -15.83
N THR A 33 -13.32 0.83 -14.55
CA THR A 33 -13.89 -0.33 -13.88
C THR A 33 -15.35 -0.09 -13.51
N LYS A 34 -16.12 -1.16 -13.31
CA LYS A 34 -17.51 -1.10 -12.82
C LYS A 34 -17.63 -1.49 -11.35
N VAL A 35 -16.50 -1.61 -10.66
CA VAL A 35 -16.48 -1.75 -9.21
C VAL A 35 -16.95 -0.43 -8.60
N ALA A 36 -17.96 -0.49 -7.76
CA ALA A 36 -18.47 0.69 -7.07
C ALA A 36 -17.57 0.99 -5.86
N GLU A 37 -17.24 2.28 -5.65
CA GLU A 37 -16.45 2.77 -4.52
C GLU A 37 -15.21 1.87 -4.26
N PRO A 38 -14.28 1.77 -5.28
CA PRO A 38 -13.18 0.83 -5.20
C PRO A 38 -12.04 1.37 -4.33
N SER A 39 -11.73 0.69 -3.22
CA SER A 39 -10.77 1.13 -2.18
C SER A 39 -9.35 0.62 -2.39
N ASP A 40 -9.14 -0.64 -2.81
CA ASP A 40 -7.78 -1.15 -3.03
C ASP A 40 -7.71 -2.21 -4.14
N ILE A 41 -6.49 -2.44 -4.66
CA ILE A 41 -6.21 -3.30 -5.80
C ILE A 41 -4.96 -4.16 -5.59
N ALA A 42 -5.03 -5.44 -5.95
CA ALA A 42 -3.88 -6.35 -5.94
C ALA A 42 -3.80 -7.19 -7.23
N LEU A 43 -2.60 -7.43 -7.74
CA LEU A 43 -2.40 -8.34 -8.87
C LEU A 43 -2.78 -9.77 -8.48
N ASN A 44 -3.55 -10.48 -9.31
CA ASN A 44 -3.89 -11.88 -9.04
C ASN A 44 -2.68 -12.82 -9.28
N ALA A 45 -2.73 -14.02 -8.72
CA ALA A 45 -1.62 -14.99 -8.82
C ALA A 45 -1.33 -15.45 -10.25
N ALA A 46 -2.34 -15.45 -11.13
CA ALA A 46 -2.20 -15.79 -12.56
C ALA A 46 -1.56 -14.64 -13.36
N LYS A 47 -1.51 -13.43 -12.80
CA LYS A 47 -1.01 -12.20 -13.45
C LYS A 47 -1.79 -11.79 -14.69
N ASP A 48 -3.06 -12.18 -14.78
CA ASP A 48 -3.97 -11.92 -15.90
C ASP A 48 -5.17 -11.06 -15.49
N GLY A 49 -5.16 -10.50 -14.29
CA GLY A 49 -6.20 -9.66 -13.73
C GLY A 49 -5.84 -9.16 -12.34
N PHE A 50 -6.78 -8.48 -11.72
CA PHE A 50 -6.63 -7.90 -10.39
C PHE A 50 -7.74 -8.37 -9.45
N TRP A 51 -7.45 -8.34 -8.16
CA TRP A 51 -8.43 -8.32 -7.09
C TRP A 51 -8.68 -6.87 -6.72
N ILE A 52 -9.96 -6.48 -6.59
CA ILE A 52 -10.38 -5.16 -6.12
C ILE A 52 -11.37 -5.36 -4.99
N VAL A 53 -11.23 -4.59 -3.92
CA VAL A 53 -12.25 -4.44 -2.88
C VAL A 53 -12.88 -3.06 -3.00
N GLY A 54 -14.12 -2.92 -2.55
CA GLY A 54 -14.79 -1.64 -2.43
C GLY A 54 -15.36 -1.45 -1.03
N ASP A 55 -15.64 -0.21 -0.63
CA ASP A 55 -16.18 0.19 0.68
C ASP A 55 -17.44 -0.58 1.03
N GLY A 56 -18.27 -0.89 0.03
CA GLY A 56 -19.44 -1.75 0.18
C GLY A 56 -19.13 -3.18 0.67
N GLY A 57 -17.86 -3.53 0.85
CA GLY A 57 -17.41 -4.78 1.44
C GLY A 57 -17.38 -5.98 0.50
N VAL A 58 -17.37 -5.76 -0.82
CA VAL A 58 -17.35 -6.83 -1.82
C VAL A 58 -15.96 -6.99 -2.43
N LEU A 59 -15.51 -8.25 -2.54
CA LEU A 59 -14.28 -8.61 -3.27
C LEU A 59 -14.61 -8.98 -4.71
N TYR A 60 -13.95 -8.34 -5.67
CA TYR A 60 -14.08 -8.57 -7.09
C TYR A 60 -12.79 -9.12 -7.70
N GLU A 61 -12.92 -10.04 -8.65
CA GLU A 61 -11.85 -10.34 -9.60
C GLU A 61 -12.15 -9.64 -10.93
N VAL A 62 -11.21 -8.84 -11.41
CA VAL A 62 -11.33 -8.08 -12.66
C VAL A 62 -10.23 -8.47 -13.63
N ASN A 63 -10.52 -8.33 -14.93
CA ASN A 63 -9.52 -8.48 -15.99
C ASN A 63 -8.56 -7.29 -16.01
N LEU A 64 -7.44 -7.39 -16.73
CA LEU A 64 -6.48 -6.29 -16.91
C LEU A 64 -7.07 -5.03 -17.53
N ASP A 65 -8.21 -5.15 -18.22
CA ASP A 65 -8.96 -4.04 -18.83
C ASP A 65 -10.02 -3.43 -17.90
N GLY A 66 -10.09 -3.85 -16.63
CA GLY A 66 -11.02 -3.34 -15.63
C GLY A 66 -12.41 -3.99 -15.63
N THR A 67 -12.70 -4.93 -16.57
CA THR A 67 -14.00 -5.61 -16.60
C THR A 67 -14.11 -6.65 -15.49
N ILE A 68 -15.26 -6.68 -14.79
CA ILE A 68 -15.50 -7.64 -13.70
C ILE A 68 -15.59 -9.05 -14.29
N ARG A 69 -14.76 -9.96 -13.79
CA ARG A 69 -14.77 -11.39 -14.09
C ARG A 69 -15.75 -12.15 -13.21
N ARG A 70 -15.69 -11.88 -11.91
CA ARG A 70 -16.58 -12.45 -10.86
C ARG A 70 -16.47 -11.66 -9.57
N GLN A 71 -17.38 -11.91 -8.65
CA GLN A 71 -17.39 -11.31 -7.33
C GLN A 71 -17.67 -12.34 -6.25
N ALA A 72 -17.25 -12.08 -5.02
CA ALA A 72 -17.57 -12.91 -3.87
C ALA A 72 -19.05 -12.76 -3.47
N ASP A 73 -19.67 -13.85 -3.05
CA ASP A 73 -20.93 -13.82 -2.35
C ASP A 73 -20.68 -13.56 -0.86
N TYR A 74 -20.14 -12.37 -0.59
CA TYR A 74 -19.77 -11.89 0.75
C TYR A 74 -19.84 -10.38 0.78
N GLN A 75 -20.40 -9.83 1.81
CA GLN A 75 -20.41 -8.40 2.08
C GLN A 75 -19.75 -8.12 3.41
N GLY A 76 -18.60 -7.47 3.37
CA GLY A 76 -17.84 -7.05 4.54
C GLY A 76 -18.32 -5.72 5.12
N LEU A 77 -17.52 -5.19 6.02
CA LEU A 77 -17.73 -3.88 6.63
C LEU A 77 -16.53 -3.00 6.34
N ASP A 78 -16.67 -2.12 5.35
CA ASP A 78 -15.63 -1.15 5.02
C ASP A 78 -14.31 -1.86 4.66
N CYS A 79 -14.19 -2.32 3.42
CA CYS A 79 -13.03 -3.09 2.98
C CYS A 79 -12.02 -2.17 2.31
N GLU A 80 -10.90 -1.89 3.02
CA GLU A 80 -9.92 -0.88 2.63
C GLU A 80 -8.56 -1.44 2.17
N GLY A 81 -8.36 -2.74 2.25
CA GLY A 81 -7.09 -3.32 1.83
C GLY A 81 -7.23 -4.69 1.19
N VAL A 82 -6.48 -4.96 0.11
CA VAL A 82 -6.42 -6.27 -0.52
C VAL A 82 -4.99 -6.68 -0.85
N TYR A 83 -4.64 -7.92 -0.49
CA TYR A 83 -3.39 -8.58 -0.83
C TYR A 83 -3.65 -9.99 -1.35
N ALA A 84 -2.93 -10.43 -2.35
CA ALA A 84 -3.09 -11.77 -2.92
C ALA A 84 -1.76 -12.52 -2.98
N GLU A 85 -1.75 -13.75 -2.50
CA GLU A 85 -0.60 -14.66 -2.64
C GLU A 85 -1.03 -16.13 -2.75
N GLY A 86 -0.54 -16.79 -3.79
CA GLY A 86 -0.86 -18.20 -4.07
C GLY A 86 -2.35 -18.40 -4.26
N LYS A 87 -2.96 -19.23 -3.40
CA LYS A 87 -4.39 -19.54 -3.45
C LYS A 87 -5.26 -18.66 -2.53
N TYR A 88 -4.70 -17.67 -1.90
CA TYR A 88 -5.42 -16.84 -0.94
C TYR A 88 -5.47 -15.37 -1.34
N VAL A 89 -6.59 -14.74 -1.03
CA VAL A 89 -6.77 -13.29 -1.08
C VAL A 89 -7.10 -12.81 0.34
N TYR A 90 -6.36 -11.83 0.81
CA TYR A 90 -6.48 -11.25 2.13
C TYR A 90 -7.15 -9.90 2.00
N VAL A 91 -8.21 -9.68 2.75
CA VAL A 91 -8.98 -8.44 2.74
C VAL A 91 -8.98 -7.85 4.15
N ALA A 92 -8.56 -6.60 4.28
CA ALA A 92 -8.65 -5.85 5.52
C ALA A 92 -10.00 -5.12 5.59
N GLU A 93 -10.77 -5.39 6.65
CA GLU A 93 -12.01 -4.66 6.99
C GLU A 93 -11.69 -3.61 8.05
N GLU A 94 -11.85 -2.34 7.72
CA GLU A 94 -11.54 -1.23 8.60
C GLU A 94 -12.39 -1.23 9.87
N LEU A 95 -13.69 -1.12 9.73
CA LEU A 95 -14.63 -0.99 10.86
C LEU A 95 -14.63 -2.18 11.81
N SER A 96 -14.44 -3.38 11.27
CA SER A 96 -14.44 -4.62 12.06
C SER A 96 -13.07 -5.01 12.60
N ARG A 97 -11.99 -4.39 12.08
CA ARG A 97 -10.58 -4.71 12.36
C ARG A 97 -10.28 -6.18 12.18
N LYS A 98 -10.76 -6.71 11.06
CA LYS A 98 -10.60 -8.10 10.69
C LYS A 98 -9.84 -8.23 9.38
N ILE A 99 -9.08 -9.30 9.28
CA ILE A 99 -8.55 -9.77 8.02
C ILE A 99 -9.37 -11.00 7.62
N LYS A 100 -10.00 -10.91 6.45
CA LYS A 100 -10.70 -12.03 5.82
C LYS A 100 -9.76 -12.69 4.83
N VAL A 101 -9.57 -13.98 4.96
CA VAL A 101 -8.77 -14.78 4.03
C VAL A 101 -9.73 -15.55 3.15
N PHE A 102 -9.76 -15.21 1.87
CA PHE A 102 -10.57 -15.88 0.87
C PHE A 102 -9.76 -16.95 0.15
N ASP A 103 -10.38 -18.06 -0.19
CA ASP A 103 -9.87 -18.98 -1.19
C ASP A 103 -10.10 -18.38 -2.57
N ALA A 104 -9.03 -18.12 -3.31
CA ALA A 104 -9.08 -17.41 -4.60
C ALA A 104 -9.86 -18.16 -5.68
N ALA A 105 -9.94 -19.50 -5.61
CA ALA A 105 -10.68 -20.29 -6.60
C ALA A 105 -12.19 -20.22 -6.37
N THR A 106 -12.63 -20.25 -5.12
CA THR A 106 -14.06 -20.35 -4.75
C THR A 106 -14.66 -19.03 -4.29
N LEU A 107 -13.85 -18.02 -3.98
CA LEU A 107 -14.23 -16.73 -3.37
C LEU A 107 -14.96 -16.88 -2.02
N LYS A 108 -14.76 -18.02 -1.34
CA LYS A 108 -15.32 -18.24 -0.01
C LYS A 108 -14.32 -17.85 1.08
N VAL A 109 -14.81 -17.30 2.17
CA VAL A 109 -13.98 -17.00 3.34
C VAL A 109 -13.51 -18.33 3.97
N ALA A 110 -12.20 -18.56 3.91
CA ALA A 110 -11.53 -19.72 4.50
C ALA A 110 -11.12 -19.46 5.96
N ARG A 111 -10.79 -18.21 6.30
CA ARG A 111 -10.37 -17.80 7.65
C ARG A 111 -10.78 -16.37 7.93
N THR A 112 -11.15 -16.06 9.17
CA THR A 112 -11.32 -14.69 9.68
C THR A 112 -10.42 -14.52 10.88
N VAL A 113 -9.66 -13.43 10.91
CA VAL A 113 -8.78 -13.08 12.02
C VAL A 113 -9.12 -11.68 12.51
N THR A 114 -9.24 -11.50 13.83
CA THR A 114 -9.35 -10.18 14.43
C THR A 114 -7.94 -9.69 14.79
N VAL A 115 -7.58 -8.51 14.32
CA VAL A 115 -6.32 -7.83 14.66
C VAL A 115 -6.69 -6.62 15.52
N PRO A 116 -6.62 -6.71 16.85
CA PRO A 116 -7.08 -5.64 17.71
C PRO A 116 -6.13 -4.44 17.63
N TYR A 117 -6.72 -3.25 17.48
CA TYR A 117 -6.02 -1.97 17.53
C TYR A 117 -6.84 -0.95 18.33
N ASN A 118 -6.20 -0.16 19.19
CA ASN A 118 -6.84 0.82 20.07
C ASN A 118 -7.02 2.20 19.42
N GLY A 119 -7.42 2.24 18.16
CA GLY A 119 -7.74 3.48 17.43
C GLY A 119 -9.23 3.84 17.51
N ALA A 120 -9.59 5.03 17.00
CA ALA A 120 -10.99 5.41 16.82
C ALA A 120 -11.70 4.45 15.84
N ARG A 121 -13.05 4.44 15.85
CA ARG A 121 -13.84 3.48 15.08
C ARG A 121 -13.57 3.54 13.57
N ASN A 122 -13.41 4.74 13.03
CA ASN A 122 -13.09 5.03 11.62
C ASN A 122 -11.60 5.32 11.41
N LYS A 123 -10.73 4.59 12.06
CA LYS A 123 -9.27 4.63 11.94
C LYS A 123 -8.74 3.22 12.06
N GLY A 124 -9.17 2.37 11.15
CA GLY A 124 -8.77 0.99 11.06
C GLY A 124 -7.61 0.78 10.10
N TYR A 125 -7.66 -0.31 9.36
CA TYR A 125 -6.60 -0.72 8.46
C TYR A 125 -6.96 -0.36 7.02
N GLU A 126 -6.21 0.57 6.44
CA GLU A 126 -6.38 1.08 5.07
C GLU A 126 -5.63 0.27 4.01
N GLY A 127 -4.91 -0.75 4.41
CA GLY A 127 -4.19 -1.58 3.47
C GLY A 127 -3.50 -2.75 4.14
N ILE A 128 -3.23 -3.78 3.34
CA ILE A 128 -2.53 -4.98 3.76
C ILE A 128 -1.53 -5.44 2.69
N ALA A 129 -0.32 -5.82 3.11
CA ALA A 129 0.69 -6.42 2.23
C ALA A 129 1.49 -7.50 2.99
N PHE A 130 2.36 -8.21 2.28
CA PHE A 130 3.35 -9.10 2.89
C PHE A 130 4.75 -8.59 2.60
N ASN A 131 5.44 -8.15 3.64
CA ASN A 131 6.85 -7.74 3.57
C ASN A 131 7.75 -8.98 3.53
N LYS A 132 8.20 -9.35 2.33
CA LYS A 132 9.04 -10.54 2.11
C LYS A 132 10.42 -10.42 2.73
N THR A 133 10.90 -9.20 3.00
CA THR A 133 12.19 -8.96 3.64
C THR A 133 12.18 -9.38 5.10
N ASN A 134 11.10 -9.08 5.82
CA ASN A 134 10.94 -9.36 7.25
C ASN A 134 10.14 -10.64 7.51
N ASP A 135 9.58 -11.29 6.46
CA ASP A 135 8.67 -12.44 6.56
C ASP A 135 7.44 -12.11 7.45
N ARG A 136 6.82 -10.93 7.23
CA ARG A 136 5.71 -10.39 8.02
C ARG A 136 4.57 -9.89 7.14
N PHE A 137 3.33 -10.10 7.58
CA PHE A 137 2.25 -9.27 7.09
C PHE A 137 2.42 -7.85 7.64
N VAL A 138 2.02 -6.87 6.87
CA VAL A 138 1.99 -5.47 7.27
C VAL A 138 0.61 -4.91 6.98
N VAL A 139 0.07 -4.17 7.94
CA VAL A 139 -1.14 -3.37 7.77
C VAL A 139 -0.84 -1.93 8.11
N VAL A 140 -1.47 -0.99 7.42
CA VAL A 140 -1.28 0.44 7.64
C VAL A 140 -2.54 1.07 8.19
N VAL A 141 -2.37 2.05 9.08
CA VAL A 141 -3.44 2.89 9.61
C VAL A 141 -3.36 4.25 8.95
N GLU A 142 -4.49 4.77 8.49
CA GLU A 142 -4.65 5.94 7.64
C GLU A 142 -3.89 7.18 8.14
N LYS A 143 -4.23 7.65 9.34
CA LYS A 143 -3.71 8.91 9.89
C LYS A 143 -3.90 9.02 11.41
N SER A 144 -3.18 9.99 11.98
CA SER A 144 -3.32 10.48 13.37
C SER A 144 -3.10 9.43 14.47
N PRO A 145 -1.96 8.76 14.48
CA PRO A 145 -0.79 8.81 13.61
C PRO A 145 -0.88 7.79 12.45
N ILE A 146 -0.08 8.01 11.40
CA ILE A 146 0.16 6.98 10.37
C ILE A 146 1.08 5.91 10.99
N ASN A 147 0.57 4.71 11.17
CA ASN A 147 1.32 3.58 11.72
C ASN A 147 1.31 2.39 10.77
N ILE A 148 2.44 1.68 10.70
CA ILE A 148 2.51 0.32 10.16
C ILE A 148 2.53 -0.65 11.34
N PHE A 149 1.71 -1.69 11.29
CA PHE A 149 1.79 -2.84 12.19
C PHE A 149 2.36 -4.02 11.42
N GLU A 150 3.46 -4.61 11.93
CA GLU A 150 3.94 -5.89 11.47
C GLU A 150 3.23 -7.01 12.21
N LEU A 151 2.73 -7.99 11.47
CA LEU A 151 2.03 -9.14 12.01
C LEU A 151 2.81 -10.41 11.69
N ASP A 152 2.81 -11.36 12.61
CA ASP A 152 3.31 -12.71 12.33
C ASP A 152 2.35 -13.50 11.42
N LYS A 153 2.68 -14.77 11.13
CA LYS A 153 1.86 -15.66 10.28
C LYS A 153 0.51 -16.04 10.91
N ASP A 154 0.36 -15.81 12.22
CA ASP A 154 -0.90 -15.97 12.94
C ASP A 154 -1.70 -14.65 13.04
N PHE A 155 -1.20 -13.58 12.41
CA PHE A 155 -1.73 -12.21 12.42
C PHE A 155 -1.70 -11.55 13.81
N LYS A 156 -0.76 -11.91 14.65
CA LYS A 156 -0.51 -11.21 15.90
C LYS A 156 0.42 -10.03 15.65
N ILE A 157 0.09 -8.87 16.19
CA ILE A 157 0.96 -7.69 16.13
C ILE A 157 2.26 -8.00 16.87
N VAL A 158 3.40 -7.90 16.17
CA VAL A 158 4.74 -8.11 16.71
C VAL A 158 5.57 -6.84 16.74
N ASN A 159 5.20 -5.83 15.96
CA ASN A 159 5.86 -4.55 15.93
C ASN A 159 4.89 -3.44 15.50
N GLU A 160 5.13 -2.22 15.97
CA GLU A 160 4.41 -1.00 15.60
C GLU A 160 5.41 0.07 15.21
N ILE A 161 5.30 0.61 14.01
CA ILE A 161 6.19 1.60 13.44
C ILE A 161 5.40 2.87 13.15
N ASN A 162 5.74 3.97 13.81
CA ASN A 162 5.18 5.27 13.53
C ASN A 162 5.93 5.94 12.39
N LEU A 163 5.23 6.25 11.30
CA LEU A 163 5.82 6.91 10.13
C LEU A 163 5.85 8.45 10.26
N GLY A 164 5.37 8.99 11.37
CA GLY A 164 5.32 10.45 11.59
C GLY A 164 4.45 11.16 10.56
N ASN A 165 4.95 12.29 10.07
CA ASN A 165 4.25 13.15 9.10
C ASN A 165 4.78 12.90 7.66
N ILE A 166 4.92 11.65 7.25
CA ILE A 166 5.36 11.28 5.90
C ILE A 166 4.40 11.82 4.83
N ALA A 167 3.10 11.79 5.11
CA ALA A 167 2.00 12.23 4.27
C ALA A 167 0.87 12.79 5.14
N LYS A 168 -0.22 13.24 4.53
CA LYS A 168 -1.43 13.65 5.25
C LYS A 168 -2.23 12.45 5.74
N ASP A 169 -2.20 11.38 4.96
CA ASP A 169 -2.88 10.11 5.16
C ASP A 169 -2.12 8.99 4.44
N VAL A 170 -2.59 7.75 4.56
CA VAL A 170 -2.17 6.63 3.73
C VAL A 170 -3.41 5.79 3.40
N SER A 171 -3.68 5.59 2.10
CA SER A 171 -4.81 4.82 1.58
C SER A 171 -4.45 3.41 1.09
N ALA A 172 -3.19 3.13 0.75
CA ALA A 172 -2.77 1.78 0.36
C ALA A 172 -1.32 1.46 0.71
N ILE A 173 -1.04 0.16 0.83
CA ILE A 173 0.31 -0.39 1.01
C ILE A 173 0.51 -1.61 0.13
N THR A 174 1.65 -1.70 -0.56
CA THR A 174 2.04 -2.90 -1.30
C THR A 174 3.53 -3.18 -1.19
N TYR A 175 3.94 -4.44 -1.42
CA TYR A 175 5.35 -4.83 -1.51
C TYR A 175 5.68 -5.16 -2.96
N TYR A 176 6.65 -4.45 -3.51
CA TYR A 176 7.13 -4.71 -4.87
C TYR A 176 8.63 -4.45 -4.97
N ASN A 177 9.34 -5.32 -5.69
CA ASN A 177 10.77 -5.19 -6.02
C ASN A 177 11.63 -4.82 -4.80
N ASN A 178 11.52 -5.62 -3.72
CA ASN A 178 12.25 -5.42 -2.46
C ASN A 178 12.07 -4.03 -1.83
N SER A 179 10.87 -3.48 -1.95
CA SER A 179 10.49 -2.18 -1.36
C SER A 179 9.05 -2.25 -0.87
N ILE A 180 8.73 -1.49 0.17
CA ILE A 180 7.37 -1.16 0.55
C ILE A 180 6.96 0.11 -0.21
N TRP A 181 5.75 0.11 -0.71
CA TRP A 181 5.16 1.24 -1.41
C TRP A 181 3.89 1.66 -0.69
N LEU A 182 3.75 2.95 -0.44
CA LEU A 182 2.57 3.56 0.17
C LEU A 182 1.93 4.54 -0.81
N LEU A 183 0.61 4.61 -0.77
CA LEU A 183 -0.18 5.60 -1.47
C LEU A 183 -0.79 6.56 -0.44
N SER A 184 -0.87 7.83 -0.78
CA SER A 184 -1.59 8.86 -0.02
C SER A 184 -2.56 9.54 -0.97
N ASP A 185 -3.83 9.48 -0.63
CA ASP A 185 -4.91 10.15 -1.33
C ASP A 185 -4.81 11.67 -1.17
N GLU A 186 -4.91 12.18 0.05
CA GLU A 186 -4.93 13.63 0.34
C GLU A 186 -3.63 14.34 -0.10
N SER A 187 -2.50 13.64 -0.16
CA SER A 187 -1.24 14.18 -0.68
C SER A 187 -1.12 13.98 -2.19
N MET A 188 -1.91 13.09 -2.80
CA MET A 188 -1.77 12.61 -4.19
C MET A 188 -0.35 12.17 -4.48
N MET A 189 0.20 11.29 -3.64
CA MET A 189 1.60 10.87 -3.69
C MET A 189 1.77 9.38 -3.49
N VAL A 190 2.81 8.85 -4.12
CA VAL A 190 3.35 7.51 -3.84
C VAL A 190 4.69 7.66 -3.17
N PHE A 191 4.94 6.85 -2.14
CA PHE A 191 6.20 6.75 -1.42
C PHE A 191 6.79 5.37 -1.57
N ARG A 192 8.11 5.29 -1.76
CA ARG A 192 8.87 4.05 -1.66
C ARG A 192 9.67 4.04 -0.37
N LEU A 193 9.58 2.95 0.37
CA LEU A 193 10.24 2.77 1.65
C LEU A 193 11.19 1.57 1.60
N ASN A 194 12.28 1.66 2.36
CA ASN A 194 13.13 0.53 2.67
C ASN A 194 12.32 -0.51 3.47
N PRO A 195 12.23 -1.77 3.05
CA PRO A 195 11.38 -2.76 3.71
C PRO A 195 11.91 -3.23 5.07
N ALA A 196 13.18 -2.95 5.41
CA ALA A 196 13.77 -3.36 6.70
C ALA A 196 13.45 -2.40 7.84
N ASP A 197 13.36 -1.08 7.56
CA ASP A 197 13.21 -0.02 8.57
C ASP A 197 12.15 1.02 8.23
N TYR A 198 11.48 0.89 7.09
CA TYR A 198 10.41 1.76 6.58
C TYR A 198 10.84 3.23 6.35
N THR A 199 12.13 3.50 6.22
CA THR A 199 12.63 4.83 5.84
C THR A 199 12.29 5.15 4.39
N VAL A 200 11.88 6.40 4.10
CA VAL A 200 11.52 6.85 2.76
C VAL A 200 12.76 6.89 1.86
N THR A 201 12.70 6.19 0.74
CA THR A 201 13.78 6.13 -0.28
C THR A 201 13.39 6.79 -1.61
N GLY A 202 12.12 7.17 -1.78
CA GLY A 202 11.63 7.86 -2.97
C GLY A 202 10.20 8.36 -2.79
N SER A 203 9.82 9.39 -3.58
CA SER A 203 8.45 9.89 -3.58
C SER A 203 8.10 10.52 -4.93
N TRP A 204 6.84 10.35 -5.36
CA TRP A 204 6.34 10.83 -6.65
C TRP A 204 4.94 11.41 -6.49
N LYS A 205 4.67 12.49 -7.22
CA LYS A 205 3.36 13.14 -7.24
C LYS A 205 2.51 12.59 -8.38
N LEU A 206 1.28 12.21 -8.05
CA LEU A 206 0.29 11.67 -8.98
C LEU A 206 -0.66 12.79 -9.46
N PRO A 207 -1.08 12.80 -10.72
CA PRO A 207 -2.12 13.67 -11.24
C PRO A 207 -3.49 12.97 -11.22
N ILE A 208 -3.81 12.24 -10.16
CA ILE A 208 -5.04 11.45 -10.01
C ILE A 208 -5.80 12.00 -8.80
N LEU A 209 -7.12 12.13 -8.95
CA LEU A 209 -8.02 12.45 -7.86
C LEU A 209 -8.38 11.17 -7.12
N ASN A 210 -8.45 11.24 -5.81
CA ASN A 210 -8.84 10.15 -4.92
C ASN A 210 -8.16 8.81 -5.27
N PRO A 211 -6.82 8.74 -5.24
CA PRO A 211 -6.10 7.50 -5.49
C PRO A 211 -6.12 6.62 -4.25
N GLU A 212 -6.87 5.50 -4.29
CA GLU A 212 -7.11 4.64 -3.13
C GLU A 212 -6.30 3.35 -3.18
N GLY A 213 -6.12 2.73 -4.34
CA GLY A 213 -5.45 1.43 -4.44
C GLY A 213 -4.12 1.48 -5.17
N LEU A 214 -3.16 0.63 -4.75
CA LEU A 214 -1.80 0.59 -5.30
C LEU A 214 -1.28 -0.85 -5.46
N THR A 215 -0.89 -1.20 -6.68
CA THR A 215 -0.17 -2.46 -6.95
C THR A 215 0.80 -2.30 -8.13
N PHE A 216 1.41 -3.41 -8.55
CA PHE A 216 2.24 -3.48 -9.76
C PHE A 216 1.76 -4.63 -10.64
N ASP A 217 1.74 -4.43 -11.97
CA ASP A 217 1.40 -5.48 -12.92
C ASP A 217 2.59 -6.45 -13.15
N ALA A 218 2.36 -7.44 -14.03
CA ALA A 218 3.36 -8.46 -14.34
C ALA A 218 4.61 -7.91 -15.03
N GLU A 219 4.49 -6.81 -15.77
CA GLU A 219 5.56 -6.09 -16.46
C GLU A 219 6.30 -5.12 -15.53
N GLY A 220 5.78 -4.96 -14.31
CA GLY A 220 6.30 -4.08 -13.28
C GLY A 220 5.90 -2.62 -13.47
N ASN A 221 4.85 -2.33 -14.20
CA ASN A 221 4.24 -1.01 -14.21
C ASN A 221 3.49 -0.79 -12.90
N MET A 222 3.53 0.43 -12.40
CA MET A 222 2.76 0.80 -11.22
C MET A 222 1.30 1.02 -11.60
N ILE A 223 0.40 0.39 -10.87
CA ILE A 223 -1.04 0.45 -11.05
C ILE A 223 -1.64 1.21 -9.87
N VAL A 224 -2.42 2.25 -10.18
CA VAL A 224 -3.13 3.05 -9.18
C VAL A 224 -4.62 3.04 -9.52
N LEU A 225 -5.44 2.74 -8.53
CA LEU A 225 -6.89 2.75 -8.62
C LEU A 225 -7.42 4.07 -8.04
N SER A 226 -8.38 4.69 -8.71
CA SER A 226 -9.08 5.87 -8.21
C SER A 226 -10.52 5.52 -7.91
N ASP A 227 -10.99 5.86 -6.72
CA ASP A 227 -12.37 5.69 -6.31
C ASP A 227 -13.31 6.58 -7.12
N ASP A 228 -13.25 7.90 -6.97
CA ASP A 228 -14.14 8.88 -7.62
C ASP A 228 -14.25 8.69 -9.13
N MET A 229 -13.16 8.29 -9.78
CA MET A 229 -13.12 8.11 -11.23
C MET A 229 -13.45 6.68 -11.65
N GLN A 230 -13.55 5.71 -10.73
CA GLN A 230 -13.71 4.29 -11.01
C GLN A 230 -12.76 3.83 -12.13
N THR A 231 -11.49 4.22 -12.01
CA THR A 231 -10.51 4.09 -13.09
C THR A 231 -9.19 3.50 -12.56
N ILE A 232 -8.69 2.51 -13.28
CA ILE A 232 -7.36 1.90 -13.09
C ILE A 232 -6.37 2.65 -13.97
N TYR A 233 -5.35 3.27 -13.38
CA TYR A 233 -4.29 3.98 -14.08
C TYR A 233 -2.99 3.16 -14.06
N SER A 234 -2.34 3.03 -15.22
CA SER A 234 -1.03 2.38 -15.34
C SER A 234 0.05 3.45 -15.57
N PHE A 235 1.13 3.37 -14.80
CA PHE A 235 2.32 4.21 -14.91
C PHE A 235 3.53 3.34 -15.22
N THR A 236 4.46 3.85 -16.02
CA THR A 236 5.80 3.25 -16.05
C THR A 236 6.38 3.25 -14.64
N ASN A 237 7.01 2.14 -14.23
CA ASN A 237 7.62 2.06 -12.89
C ASN A 237 8.52 3.28 -12.62
N PRO A 238 8.25 4.04 -11.56
CA PRO A 238 9.01 5.26 -11.26
C PRO A 238 10.51 5.03 -11.04
N GLU A 239 10.92 3.82 -10.62
CA GLU A 239 12.34 3.45 -10.48
C GLU A 239 13.08 3.37 -11.82
N LYS A 240 12.37 3.12 -12.93
CA LYS A 240 12.94 3.03 -14.28
C LYS A 240 13.09 4.40 -14.97
N GLN A 241 12.62 5.47 -14.32
CA GLN A 241 12.63 6.83 -14.88
C GLN A 241 13.74 7.72 -14.28
N GLN A 242 14.66 7.12 -13.51
CA GLN A 242 15.82 7.82 -12.92
C GLN A 242 17.04 7.81 -13.83
#